data_2466a666ed3567472e43907fae571bff
#
_entry.id   2466a666ed3567472e43907fae571bff
#
_cell.length_a   1.000
_cell.length_b   1.000
_cell.length_c   1.000
_cell.angle_alpha   90.00
_cell.angle_beta   90.00
_cell.angle_gamma   90.00
#
_symmetry.space_group_name_H-M   'P 1'
#
loop_
_entity.id
_entity.type
_entity.pdbx_description
1 polymer ?
#
loop_
_entity_poly.entity_id
_entity_poly.type
_entity_poly.pdbx_seq_one_letter_code
_entity_poly.pdbx_strand_id
1 'polypeptide(L)'
;YATAAIKIVAETFDFGSVEQGSFYYCQENHTSVLGMRELVKTPNKFVLTKPELLHNLEKEHEFVAGSKAGNSLLVFSAQCNFSGYKMPLDLIEIIQKRGLINRGTNVSGQTQTREPDLNNFYILLDSAAFVGSSYLNVGRYKPDFFCVSFYKMFGXYPTGVGALIVSKRGQSALFKKYYGGGTVNIAMSREDFHEKRVGFSSHFEDGTLPFLAIASLLEGFSTLERLIPAKEEKNTMERVSKYVFELAKYGYDKLAALKHANGQQLLKFYNHSGYKDSKYQGGVITFNILHEDGSFVGFAEVACLSTVFNIQLRTGCFCNPGACQWFLQLSNNDIRTQYESGHICSDYNDLIDGLPTGAVRVSFGYMTRKXDVDQFISMIEKCYLVSPEERLQHMDTGKLPKALKHIPARLKPQLKEICIYPVKSCGAFRITDSWPLTSTGFLYDRGWMIVNSVGMAITQKHQTRLCLIRPIINPRKGTMELTFINMRSVYVNLEIASEQIDIVNTSLCHSKVCDDLVSGCDCGDEVATWLSDCLGMPGLRLVKQCAERRTQDGSEKDIAFSNQAQFLLINRSSVRWLAQKILTEQELLDNTV
;
A
#
# COMPACT_ATOMS: atom_id res chain seq x y z
N TYR A 1 11.52 8.33 12.74
CA TYR A 1 10.74 7.11 12.56
C TYR A 1 11.67 5.92 12.27
N ALA A 2 11.12 4.69 12.37
CA ALA A 2 11.92 3.45 12.33
C ALA A 2 12.78 3.33 11.08
N THR A 3 12.27 3.70 9.90
CA THR A 3 13.05 3.61 8.64
C THR A 3 14.36 4.41 8.73
N ALA A 4 14.31 5.62 9.29
CA ALA A 4 15.52 6.44 9.45
C ALA A 4 16.50 5.80 10.45
N ALA A 5 15.99 5.20 11.52
CA ALA A 5 16.80 4.49 12.50
C ALA A 5 17.54 3.30 11.85
N ILE A 6 16.80 2.51 11.05
CA ILE A 6 17.36 1.35 10.32
C ILE A 6 18.45 1.83 9.34
N LYS A 7 18.19 2.94 8.64
CA LYS A 7 19.16 3.53 7.70
C LYS A 7 20.44 3.92 8.40
N ILE A 8 20.36 4.54 9.59
CA ILE A 8 21.55 4.94 10.38
C ILE A 8 22.41 3.72 10.67
N VAL A 9 21.82 2.61 11.10
CA VAL A 9 22.59 1.38 11.39
C VAL A 9 23.26 0.87 10.10
N ALA A 10 22.51 0.83 8.99
CA ALA A 10 23.06 0.36 7.70
C ALA A 10 24.27 1.18 7.25
N GLU A 11 24.21 2.50 7.42
CA GLU A 11 25.28 3.41 7.00
C GLU A 11 26.50 3.35 7.90
N THR A 12 26.33 3.05 9.19
CA THR A 12 27.39 3.26 10.18
C THR A 12 27.95 1.97 10.79
N PHE A 13 27.31 0.82 10.57
CA PHE A 13 27.78 -0.44 11.16
C PHE A 13 29.14 -0.83 10.58
N ASP A 14 30.09 -1.12 11.48
CA ASP A 14 31.46 -1.51 11.15
C ASP A 14 31.56 -3.05 11.13
N PHE A 15 31.67 -3.61 9.94
CA PHE A 15 31.78 -5.05 9.74
C PHE A 15 33.19 -5.58 10.04
N GLY A 16 34.12 -4.70 10.45
CA GLY A 16 35.51 -5.08 10.66
C GLY A 16 36.18 -5.36 9.33
N SER A 17 36.80 -6.52 9.18
CA SER A 17 37.37 -6.91 7.89
C SER A 17 36.24 -7.11 6.86
N VAL A 18 36.31 -6.41 5.74
CA VAL A 18 35.33 -6.46 4.65
C VAL A 18 35.12 -7.91 4.15
N GLU A 19 36.19 -8.71 4.18
CA GLU A 19 36.13 -10.09 3.69
C GLU A 19 35.47 -11.07 4.68
N GLN A 20 35.33 -10.69 5.95
CA GLN A 20 34.88 -11.60 7.00
C GLN A 20 33.52 -11.27 7.58
N GLY A 21 33.12 -9.99 7.62
CA GLY A 21 31.85 -9.56 8.17
C GLY A 21 30.70 -9.84 7.22
N SER A 22 29.53 -10.18 7.78
CA SER A 22 28.34 -10.51 6.98
C SER A 22 27.11 -9.79 7.49
N PHE A 23 26.20 -9.48 6.56
CA PHE A 23 24.89 -8.90 6.83
C PHE A 23 23.81 -9.95 6.59
N TYR A 24 22.97 -10.13 7.60
CA TYR A 24 21.86 -11.11 7.57
C TYR A 24 20.55 -10.40 7.85
N TYR A 25 19.49 -10.83 7.17
CA TYR A 25 18.14 -10.41 7.52
C TYR A 25 17.18 -11.58 7.37
N CYS A 26 16.15 -11.58 8.20
CA CYS A 26 15.07 -12.57 8.07
C CYS A 26 14.21 -12.19 6.86
N GLN A 27 13.73 -13.19 6.13
CA GLN A 27 12.88 -12.98 4.97
C GLN A 27 11.63 -12.15 5.32
N GLU A 28 11.04 -12.38 6.48
CA GLU A 28 9.84 -11.67 6.94
C GLU A 28 10.23 -10.34 7.58
N ASN A 29 10.63 -9.38 6.75
CA ASN A 29 11.07 -8.07 7.22
C ASN A 29 10.44 -6.95 6.37
N HIS A 30 10.32 -5.79 6.98
CA HIS A 30 9.86 -4.57 6.31
C HIS A 30 10.83 -4.17 5.21
N THR A 31 10.31 -3.52 4.16
CA THR A 31 11.11 -3.01 3.03
C THR A 31 12.30 -2.16 3.48
N SER A 32 12.18 -1.45 4.61
CA SER A 32 13.28 -0.63 5.15
C SER A 32 14.52 -1.47 5.50
N VAL A 33 14.30 -2.73 5.90
CA VAL A 33 15.42 -3.66 6.18
C VAL A 33 16.04 -4.14 4.86
N LEU A 34 15.21 -4.44 3.87
CA LEU A 34 15.70 -4.86 2.56
C LEU A 34 16.60 -3.76 1.93
N GLY A 35 16.22 -2.50 2.14
CA GLY A 35 17.00 -1.36 1.65
C GLY A 35 18.39 -1.27 2.25
N MET A 36 18.62 -1.89 3.42
CA MET A 36 19.95 -1.93 4.03
C MET A 36 20.99 -2.59 3.11
N ARG A 37 20.55 -3.51 2.24
CA ARG A 37 21.44 -4.20 1.28
C ARG A 37 22.26 -3.23 0.42
N GLU A 38 21.72 -2.04 0.17
CA GLU A 38 22.39 -1.03 -0.68
C GLU A 38 23.39 -0.18 0.10
N LEU A 39 23.35 -0.20 1.43
CA LEU A 39 24.14 0.69 2.28
C LEU A 39 25.21 -0.03 3.10
N VAL A 40 24.99 -1.29 3.45
CA VAL A 40 25.94 -2.02 4.32
C VAL A 40 27.29 -2.19 3.64
N LYS A 41 28.37 -2.03 4.43
CA LYS A 41 29.75 -2.01 3.94
C LYS A 41 30.37 -3.41 3.94
N THR A 42 29.61 -4.38 3.41
CA THR A 42 30.10 -5.74 3.20
C THR A 42 29.46 -6.31 1.93
N PRO A 43 30.22 -7.10 1.14
CA PRO A 43 29.63 -7.82 0.01
C PRO A 43 28.88 -9.08 0.43
N ASN A 44 29.04 -9.52 1.68
CA ASN A 44 28.49 -10.79 2.19
C ASN A 44 27.09 -10.54 2.75
N LYS A 45 26.05 -10.78 1.95
CA LYS A 45 24.65 -10.47 2.29
C LYS A 45 23.81 -11.73 2.17
N PHE A 46 23.09 -12.07 3.24
CA PHE A 46 22.35 -13.33 3.32
C PHE A 46 20.93 -13.09 3.82
N VAL A 47 20.00 -13.91 3.32
CA VAL A 47 18.63 -13.95 3.81
C VAL A 47 18.38 -15.29 4.49
N LEU A 48 17.72 -15.25 5.65
CA LEU A 48 17.30 -16.41 6.41
C LEU A 48 15.78 -16.51 6.35
N THR A 49 15.26 -17.69 6.06
CA THR A 49 13.84 -17.95 6.26
C THR A 49 13.55 -17.99 7.76
N LYS A 50 12.27 -17.84 8.13
CA LYS A 50 11.89 -17.94 9.55
C LYS A 50 12.30 -19.30 10.16
N PRO A 51 12.03 -20.46 9.49
CA PRO A 51 12.53 -21.74 10.04
C PRO A 51 14.04 -21.78 10.21
N GLU A 52 14.81 -21.25 9.28
CA GLU A 52 16.28 -21.20 9.39
C GLU A 52 16.73 -20.40 10.60
N LEU A 53 16.06 -19.25 10.83
CA LEU A 53 16.38 -18.42 12.00
C LEU A 53 15.97 -19.12 13.30
N LEU A 54 14.78 -19.70 13.36
CA LEU A 54 14.27 -20.40 14.54
C LEU A 54 15.08 -21.64 14.89
N HIS A 55 15.75 -22.23 13.91
CA HIS A 55 16.62 -23.39 14.15
C HIS A 55 17.71 -23.09 15.19
N ASN A 56 18.12 -21.85 15.34
CA ASN A 56 19.11 -21.43 16.33
C ASN A 56 18.63 -21.55 17.79
N LEU A 57 17.33 -21.77 18.02
CA LEU A 57 16.80 -22.04 19.37
C LEU A 57 17.13 -23.45 19.88
N GLU A 58 17.54 -24.34 19.01
CA GLU A 58 17.87 -25.72 19.40
C GLU A 58 19.10 -25.74 20.32
N LYS A 59 19.06 -26.54 21.37
CA LYS A 59 20.06 -26.54 22.46
C LYS A 59 21.38 -27.27 22.14
N GLU A 60 21.48 -27.90 20.96
CA GLU A 60 22.60 -28.81 20.65
C GLU A 60 23.84 -28.14 20.07
N HIS A 61 23.84 -26.82 19.88
CA HIS A 61 25.04 -26.18 19.35
C HIS A 61 25.99 -25.71 20.44
N GLU A 62 27.26 -26.07 20.26
CA GLU A 62 28.32 -25.64 21.15
C GLU A 62 29.21 -24.56 20.56
N PHE A 63 28.74 -23.87 19.51
CA PHE A 63 29.51 -22.80 18.88
C PHE A 63 29.60 -21.58 19.79
N VAL A 64 30.67 -20.82 19.64
CA VAL A 64 30.92 -19.58 20.39
C VAL A 64 31.18 -18.46 19.39
N ALA A 65 30.39 -17.40 19.45
CA ALA A 65 30.60 -16.21 18.62
C ALA A 65 31.89 -15.50 19.01
N GLY A 66 32.51 -14.81 18.06
CA GLY A 66 33.75 -14.06 18.30
C GLY A 66 35.02 -14.86 18.14
N SER A 67 34.91 -16.13 17.71
CA SER A 67 36.11 -16.93 17.41
C SER A 67 36.79 -16.49 16.11
N LYS A 68 36.14 -15.63 15.32
CA LYS A 68 36.71 -14.98 14.13
C LYS A 68 36.71 -13.45 14.32
N ALA A 69 37.49 -12.74 13.53
CA ALA A 69 37.78 -11.33 13.75
C ALA A 69 36.71 -10.36 13.23
N GLY A 70 35.81 -10.82 12.37
CA GLY A 70 34.79 -9.96 11.75
C GLY A 70 33.61 -9.67 12.67
N ASN A 71 32.82 -8.68 12.28
CA ASN A 71 31.53 -8.37 12.91
C ASN A 71 30.43 -8.71 11.92
N SER A 72 29.39 -9.40 12.39
CA SER A 72 28.21 -9.70 11.58
C SER A 72 26.99 -9.01 12.18
N LEU A 73 26.10 -8.53 11.33
CA LEU A 73 24.86 -7.87 11.72
C LEU A 73 23.67 -8.71 11.28
N LEU A 74 22.83 -9.08 12.22
CA LEU A 74 21.57 -9.76 11.93
C LEU A 74 20.40 -8.84 12.25
N VAL A 75 19.46 -8.73 11.31
CA VAL A 75 18.25 -7.92 11.48
C VAL A 75 17.02 -8.84 11.39
N PHE A 76 16.16 -8.76 12.38
CA PHE A 76 14.85 -9.41 12.30
C PHE A 76 13.81 -8.57 13.02
N SER A 77 12.53 -8.80 12.69
CA SER A 77 11.40 -8.09 13.30
C SER A 77 10.96 -8.81 14.57
N ALA A 78 10.74 -8.04 15.64
CA ALA A 78 10.16 -8.60 16.87
C ALA A 78 8.74 -9.12 16.60
N GLN A 79 8.01 -8.44 15.71
CA GLN A 79 6.69 -8.88 15.27
C GLN A 79 6.57 -8.66 13.77
N CYS A 80 6.23 -9.71 13.04
CA CYS A 80 5.98 -9.61 11.61
C CYS A 80 4.73 -8.73 11.37
N ASN A 81 4.90 -7.66 10.62
CA ASN A 81 3.79 -6.74 10.36
C ASN A 81 2.79 -7.30 9.34
N PHE A 82 3.12 -8.43 8.70
CA PHE A 82 2.20 -9.12 7.78
C PHE A 82 1.29 -10.07 8.57
N SER A 83 1.86 -11.01 9.31
CA SER A 83 1.11 -12.09 9.98
C SER A 83 0.80 -11.80 11.45
N GLY A 84 1.53 -10.88 12.07
CA GLY A 84 1.44 -10.64 13.52
C GLY A 84 2.26 -11.61 14.36
N TYR A 85 3.01 -12.51 13.73
CA TYR A 85 3.83 -13.47 14.48
C TYR A 85 4.91 -12.75 15.27
N LYS A 86 5.02 -13.06 16.57
CA LYS A 86 6.06 -12.52 17.45
C LYS A 86 7.21 -13.50 17.52
N MET A 87 8.39 -13.04 17.10
CA MET A 87 9.60 -13.85 17.10
C MET A 87 10.06 -14.12 18.53
N PRO A 88 10.51 -15.34 18.88
CA PRO A 88 11.09 -15.59 20.21
C PRO A 88 12.33 -14.73 20.42
N LEU A 89 12.28 -13.82 21.39
CA LEU A 89 13.35 -12.85 21.60
C LEU A 89 14.56 -13.46 22.30
N ASP A 90 14.47 -14.69 22.80
CA ASP A 90 15.62 -15.45 23.27
C ASP A 90 16.69 -15.63 22.18
N LEU A 91 16.30 -15.57 20.91
CA LEU A 91 17.22 -15.59 19.77
C LEU A 91 18.32 -14.54 19.88
N ILE A 92 18.01 -13.38 20.46
CA ILE A 92 18.98 -12.27 20.58
C ILE A 92 20.22 -12.75 21.35
N GLU A 93 20.03 -13.23 22.57
CA GLU A 93 21.12 -13.68 23.42
C GLU A 93 21.83 -14.91 22.84
N ILE A 94 21.07 -15.85 22.31
CA ILE A 94 21.61 -17.08 21.74
C ILE A 94 22.58 -16.75 20.59
N ILE A 95 22.16 -15.90 19.67
CA ILE A 95 22.98 -15.57 18.50
C ILE A 95 24.16 -14.67 18.90
N GLN A 96 23.96 -13.74 19.83
CA GLN A 96 25.07 -12.93 20.35
C GLN A 96 26.18 -13.82 20.98
N LYS A 97 25.79 -14.91 21.65
CA LYS A 97 26.73 -15.80 22.32
C LYS A 97 27.30 -16.90 21.41
N ARG A 98 26.50 -17.41 20.49
CA ARG A 98 26.84 -18.63 19.74
C ARG A 98 27.07 -18.41 18.24
N GLY A 99 26.70 -17.24 17.69
CA GLY A 99 26.71 -17.02 16.26
C GLY A 99 25.53 -17.69 15.57
N LEU A 100 25.56 -17.79 14.25
CA LEU A 100 24.53 -18.46 13.45
C LEU A 100 24.96 -19.88 13.08
N ILE A 101 24.07 -20.86 13.18
CA ILE A 101 24.34 -22.25 12.80
C ILE A 101 24.58 -22.37 11.29
N ASN A 102 23.77 -21.65 10.49
CA ASN A 102 23.94 -21.63 9.04
C ASN A 102 23.67 -20.23 8.55
N ARG A 103 24.19 -19.93 7.37
CA ARG A 103 24.15 -18.57 6.81
C ARG A 103 22.93 -18.31 5.93
N GLY A 104 22.09 -19.31 5.67
CA GLY A 104 20.95 -19.14 4.78
C GLY A 104 21.38 -19.00 3.32
N THR A 105 20.72 -18.10 2.59
CA THR A 105 20.93 -17.95 1.16
C THR A 105 21.64 -16.63 0.86
N ASN A 106 22.78 -16.71 0.12
CA ASN A 106 23.47 -15.53 -0.36
C ASN A 106 22.60 -14.85 -1.42
N VAL A 107 22.23 -13.57 -1.17
CA VAL A 107 21.27 -12.87 -2.04
C VAL A 107 21.88 -12.50 -3.40
N SER A 108 23.21 -12.39 -3.49
CA SER A 108 23.88 -12.05 -4.76
C SER A 108 23.93 -13.26 -5.71
N GLY A 109 24.26 -14.45 -5.18
CA GLY A 109 24.39 -15.67 -5.96
C GLY A 109 23.28 -16.68 -5.77
N GLN A 110 22.35 -16.42 -4.86
CA GLN A 110 21.25 -17.32 -4.47
C GLN A 110 21.75 -18.72 -4.07
N THR A 111 22.95 -18.76 -3.50
CA THR A 111 23.58 -20.01 -3.03
C THR A 111 23.30 -20.18 -1.54
N GLN A 112 22.75 -21.34 -1.16
CA GLN A 112 22.53 -21.66 0.25
C GLN A 112 23.87 -22.05 0.89
N THR A 113 24.15 -21.46 2.05
CA THR A 113 25.40 -21.70 2.80
C THR A 113 25.04 -22.25 4.18
N ARG A 114 25.46 -23.47 4.46
CA ARG A 114 25.13 -24.18 5.71
C ARG A 114 26.21 -24.06 6.79
N GLU A 115 27.36 -23.47 6.45
CA GLU A 115 28.45 -23.27 7.43
C GLU A 115 28.01 -22.27 8.51
N PRO A 116 28.41 -22.47 9.77
CA PRO A 116 28.12 -21.49 10.81
C PRO A 116 28.93 -20.21 10.59
N ASP A 117 28.36 -19.10 11.05
CA ASP A 117 29.07 -17.81 11.14
C ASP A 117 29.39 -17.56 12.61
N LEU A 118 30.69 -17.52 12.92
CA LEU A 118 31.19 -17.39 14.30
C LEU A 118 31.84 -16.01 14.54
N ASN A 119 31.56 -15.03 13.71
CA ASN A 119 31.96 -13.64 13.93
C ASN A 119 31.29 -13.07 15.18
N ASN A 120 31.71 -11.89 15.62
CA ASN A 120 30.99 -11.14 16.65
C ASN A 120 29.63 -10.76 16.08
N PHE A 121 28.56 -11.21 16.71
CA PHE A 121 27.21 -10.94 16.24
C PHE A 121 26.57 -9.78 16.97
N TYR A 122 26.04 -8.86 16.17
CA TYR A 122 25.26 -7.70 16.61
C TYR A 122 23.84 -7.86 16.06
N ILE A 123 22.85 -7.53 16.88
CA ILE A 123 21.43 -7.72 16.55
C ILE A 123 20.75 -6.35 16.43
N LEU A 124 20.16 -6.08 15.26
CA LEU A 124 19.22 -4.97 15.09
C LEU A 124 17.81 -5.58 15.13
N LEU A 125 17.04 -5.20 16.13
CA LEU A 125 15.66 -5.65 16.29
C LEU A 125 14.74 -4.57 15.73
N ASP A 126 14.01 -4.88 14.65
CA ASP A 126 12.95 -4.00 14.19
C ASP A 126 11.73 -4.23 15.10
N SER A 127 11.53 -3.32 16.03
CA SER A 127 10.45 -3.44 17.00
C SER A 127 9.26 -2.53 16.67
N ALA A 128 9.23 -1.92 15.48
CA ALA A 128 8.21 -0.93 15.10
C ALA A 128 6.78 -1.46 15.20
N ALA A 129 6.53 -2.69 14.74
CA ALA A 129 5.20 -3.30 14.85
C ALA A 129 4.93 -3.82 16.26
N PHE A 130 5.97 -4.34 16.93
CA PHE A 130 5.86 -4.96 18.25
C PHE A 130 5.47 -3.94 19.33
N VAL A 131 6.24 -2.84 19.44
CA VAL A 131 6.04 -1.88 20.53
C VAL A 131 4.78 -1.02 20.35
N GLY A 132 4.15 -1.08 19.18
CA GLY A 132 2.86 -0.42 18.98
C GLY A 132 1.76 -0.97 19.87
N SER A 133 1.85 -2.26 20.24
CA SER A 133 0.83 -2.92 21.05
C SER A 133 1.38 -3.96 22.03
N SER A 134 2.71 -4.00 22.25
CA SER A 134 3.30 -4.98 23.15
C SER A 134 4.43 -4.37 23.97
N TYR A 135 4.67 -4.94 25.12
CA TYR A 135 5.76 -4.53 26.02
C TYR A 135 7.07 -5.21 25.60
N LEU A 136 8.08 -4.40 25.31
CA LEU A 136 9.43 -4.90 25.01
C LEU A 136 10.30 -4.71 26.26
N ASN A 137 10.70 -5.83 26.87
CA ASN A 137 11.54 -5.82 28.08
C ASN A 137 13.01 -5.82 27.66
N VAL A 138 13.60 -4.63 27.53
CA VAL A 138 15.01 -4.49 27.15
C VAL A 138 15.98 -4.82 28.28
N GLY A 139 15.49 -4.92 29.51
CA GLY A 139 16.29 -5.45 30.63
C GLY A 139 16.50 -6.96 30.54
N ARG A 140 15.52 -7.64 29.94
CA ARG A 140 15.58 -9.11 29.73
C ARG A 140 16.22 -9.45 28.39
N TYR A 141 15.78 -8.78 27.32
CA TYR A 141 16.24 -9.02 25.95
C TYR A 141 17.06 -7.82 25.52
N LYS A 142 18.34 -8.01 25.26
CA LYS A 142 19.30 -6.92 25.09
C LYS A 142 19.81 -6.87 23.64
N PRO A 143 18.97 -6.43 22.67
CA PRO A 143 19.49 -6.23 21.32
C PRO A 143 20.54 -5.12 21.33
N ASP A 144 21.47 -5.18 20.40
CA ASP A 144 22.48 -4.12 20.26
C ASP A 144 21.86 -2.84 19.77
N PHE A 145 20.88 -2.97 18.86
CA PHE A 145 20.12 -1.86 18.31
C PHE A 145 18.65 -2.26 18.26
N PHE A 146 17.75 -1.31 18.53
CA PHE A 146 16.36 -1.49 18.16
C PHE A 146 15.72 -0.17 17.79
N CYS A 147 14.71 -0.23 16.92
CA CYS A 147 14.07 0.96 16.40
C CYS A 147 12.59 0.98 16.74
N VAL A 148 12.08 2.21 16.95
CA VAL A 148 10.66 2.43 17.25
C VAL A 148 10.13 3.58 16.41
N SER A 149 8.81 3.55 16.16
CA SER A 149 8.03 4.68 15.64
C SER A 149 6.93 4.97 16.63
N PHE A 150 6.99 6.12 17.26
CA PHE A 150 6.11 6.42 18.40
C PHE A 150 4.64 6.55 18.01
N TYR A 151 4.35 7.01 16.78
CA TYR A 151 2.95 7.15 16.35
C TYR A 151 2.19 5.81 16.40
N LYS A 152 2.89 4.70 16.28
CA LYS A 152 2.26 3.38 16.35
C LYS A 152 1.81 3.03 17.77
N MET A 153 2.41 3.65 18.78
CA MET A 153 1.99 3.47 20.17
C MET A 153 0.75 4.29 20.51
N PHE A 154 0.72 5.55 20.04
CA PHE A 154 -0.29 6.53 20.48
C PHE A 154 -1.44 6.69 19.50
N GLY A 155 -1.22 6.31 18.27
CA GLY A 155 -2.24 6.40 17.25
C GLY A 155 -2.04 7.46 16.17
N UNK A 156 -1.36 8.29 16.30
CA UNK A 156 -1.24 9.24 15.30
C UNK A 156 -0.12 10.18 15.42
N TYR A 157 -0.21 10.81 16.47
CA TYR A 157 0.79 11.82 16.75
C TYR A 157 1.73 11.32 17.85
N PRO A 158 3.02 11.63 17.84
CA PRO A 158 3.70 12.42 16.80
C PRO A 158 4.19 11.57 15.63
N THR A 159 3.65 11.84 14.47
CA THR A 159 4.16 11.22 13.24
C THR A 159 5.56 11.77 12.96
N GLY A 160 6.40 10.96 12.34
CA GLY A 160 7.75 11.35 11.97
C GLY A 160 8.79 11.22 13.08
N VAL A 161 8.37 11.00 14.33
CA VAL A 161 9.31 10.80 15.43
C VAL A 161 9.47 9.32 15.71
N GLY A 162 10.71 8.90 15.81
CA GLY A 162 11.09 7.57 16.22
C GLY A 162 12.41 7.64 16.96
N ALA A 163 12.90 6.49 17.39
CA ALA A 163 14.18 6.41 18.08
C ALA A 163 14.96 5.19 17.61
N LEU A 164 16.27 5.36 17.57
CA LEU A 164 17.21 4.26 17.52
C LEU A 164 17.80 4.14 18.91
N ILE A 165 17.57 3.02 19.56
CA ILE A 165 18.12 2.74 20.90
C ILE A 165 19.31 1.81 20.72
N VAL A 166 20.45 2.21 21.27
CA VAL A 166 21.72 1.53 21.03
C VAL A 166 22.32 1.14 22.40
N SER A 167 22.62 -0.14 22.56
CA SER A 167 23.29 -0.63 23.77
C SER A 167 24.73 -0.10 23.84
N LYS A 168 25.31 -0.16 25.01
CA LYS A 168 26.71 0.24 25.20
C LYS A 168 27.64 -0.55 24.27
N ARG A 169 27.37 -1.87 24.13
CA ARG A 169 28.12 -2.73 23.19
C ARG A 169 27.89 -2.28 21.75
N GLY A 170 26.64 -1.97 21.37
CA GLY A 170 26.30 -1.55 20.02
C GLY A 170 26.94 -0.22 19.62
N GLN A 171 27.14 0.70 20.58
CA GLN A 171 27.76 2.00 20.29
C GLN A 171 29.16 1.83 19.67
N SER A 172 29.92 0.85 20.17
CA SER A 172 31.29 0.60 19.69
C SER A 172 31.33 0.01 18.27
N ALA A 173 30.21 -0.49 17.77
CA ALA A 173 30.13 -1.09 16.44
C ALA A 173 29.63 -0.10 15.37
N LEU A 174 29.29 1.14 15.74
CA LEU A 174 28.81 2.15 14.80
C LEU A 174 29.87 3.21 14.58
N PHE A 175 30.18 3.49 13.31
CA PHE A 175 31.17 4.47 12.93
C PHE A 175 30.55 5.44 11.91
N LYS A 176 30.20 6.64 12.39
CA LYS A 176 29.53 7.65 11.56
C LYS A 176 30.58 8.62 11.00
N LYS A 177 30.71 8.63 9.67
CA LYS A 177 31.62 9.53 8.98
C LYS A 177 31.06 10.94 8.79
N TYR A 178 29.77 11.03 8.42
CA TYR A 178 29.11 12.29 8.15
C TYR A 178 29.00 13.13 9.44
N TYR A 179 29.10 14.44 9.29
CA TYR A 179 28.72 15.39 10.33
C TYR A 179 27.84 16.48 9.71
N GLY A 180 26.92 17.01 10.50
CA GLY A 180 26.06 18.12 10.12
C GLY A 180 26.02 19.17 11.20
N GLY A 181 25.12 20.12 11.07
CA GLY A 181 24.89 21.10 12.14
C GLY A 181 24.53 20.39 13.44
N GLY A 182 25.18 20.78 14.53
CA GLY A 182 24.96 20.20 15.85
C GLY A 182 25.82 19.01 16.20
N THR A 183 26.48 18.35 15.23
CA THR A 183 27.27 17.13 15.50
C THR A 183 28.80 17.36 15.35
N VAL A 184 29.22 18.59 15.15
CA VAL A 184 30.60 18.97 15.00
C VAL A 184 30.95 20.08 16.00
N ASN A 185 32.15 20.00 16.58
CA ASN A 185 32.71 21.05 17.44
C ASN A 185 33.21 22.22 16.60
N ILE A 186 33.90 21.92 15.52
CA ILE A 186 34.45 22.91 14.59
C ILE A 186 34.64 22.25 13.22
N ALA A 187 34.43 23.02 12.17
CA ALA A 187 34.78 22.62 10.81
C ALA A 187 35.29 23.83 10.05
N MET A 188 36.30 23.63 9.20
CA MET A 188 36.87 24.67 8.35
C MET A 188 36.33 24.51 6.93
N SER A 189 35.96 25.64 6.31
CA SER A 189 35.38 25.58 4.95
C SER A 189 36.47 25.58 3.85
N ARG A 190 37.64 26.09 4.16
CA ARG A 190 38.73 26.24 3.18
C ARG A 190 39.81 25.17 3.32
N GLU A 191 39.64 24.25 4.26
CA GLU A 191 40.59 23.18 4.57
C GLU A 191 39.81 21.96 5.07
N ASP A 192 40.27 20.78 4.71
CA ASP A 192 39.59 19.55 5.15
C ASP A 192 39.98 19.22 6.60
N PHE A 193 39.44 20.02 7.52
CA PHE A 193 39.66 19.87 8.95
C PHE A 193 38.34 20.02 9.67
N HIS A 194 38.06 19.10 10.58
CA HIS A 194 36.88 19.15 11.46
C HIS A 194 37.12 18.31 12.71
N GLU A 195 36.39 18.64 13.78
CA GLU A 195 36.38 17.87 15.03
C GLU A 195 34.92 17.57 15.37
N LYS A 196 34.57 16.28 15.39
CA LYS A 196 33.23 15.84 15.69
C LYS A 196 32.96 15.84 17.20
N ARG A 197 31.72 15.98 17.59
CA ARG A 197 31.33 15.88 19.01
C ARG A 197 31.52 14.44 19.50
N VAL A 198 31.87 14.29 20.79
CA VAL A 198 32.29 13.00 21.37
C VAL A 198 31.11 12.19 21.89
N GLY A 199 30.10 12.83 22.50
CA GLY A 199 28.95 12.11 23.06
C GLY A 199 28.16 11.37 21.96
N PHE A 200 27.67 10.17 22.24
CA PHE A 200 27.04 9.33 21.23
C PHE A 200 25.88 10.05 20.52
N SER A 201 24.89 10.54 21.31
CA SER A 201 23.73 11.25 20.71
C SER A 201 24.19 12.53 20.01
N SER A 202 25.07 13.31 20.64
CA SER A 202 25.56 14.57 20.06
C SER A 202 26.43 14.36 18.82
N HIS A 203 26.94 13.15 18.61
CA HIS A 203 27.67 12.78 17.39
C HIS A 203 26.72 12.31 16.27
N PHE A 204 25.59 11.71 16.61
CA PHE A 204 24.69 11.07 15.64
C PHE A 204 23.50 11.93 15.22
N GLU A 205 23.04 12.86 16.06
CA GLU A 205 21.82 13.62 15.82
C GLU A 205 22.08 14.91 15.03
N ASP A 206 22.13 14.78 13.70
CA ASP A 206 22.41 15.90 12.80
C ASP A 206 21.19 16.84 12.69
N GLY A 207 21.48 18.14 12.71
CA GLY A 207 20.48 19.18 12.51
C GLY A 207 19.62 19.44 13.74
N THR A 208 18.71 20.40 13.64
CA THR A 208 17.81 20.72 14.72
C THR A 208 16.75 19.64 14.84
N LEU A 209 16.68 19.00 16.01
CA LEU A 209 15.71 17.94 16.24
C LEU A 209 14.30 18.53 16.38
N PRO A 210 13.24 17.73 16.10
CA PRO A 210 11.86 18.18 16.31
C PRO A 210 11.50 18.18 17.79
N PHE A 211 12.08 19.11 18.55
CA PHE A 211 12.08 19.08 20.02
C PHE A 211 10.67 19.17 20.62
N LEU A 212 9.74 19.89 20.00
CA LEU A 212 8.36 19.94 20.49
C LEU A 212 7.68 18.58 20.37
N ALA A 213 7.90 17.88 19.26
CA ALA A 213 7.34 16.55 19.08
C ALA A 213 8.00 15.55 20.04
N ILE A 214 9.30 15.70 20.30
CA ILE A 214 10.00 14.86 21.28
C ILE A 214 9.44 15.11 22.69
N ALA A 215 9.27 16.38 23.07
CA ALA A 215 8.69 16.74 24.37
C ALA A 215 7.27 16.17 24.53
N SER A 216 6.48 16.13 23.45
CA SER A 216 5.11 15.62 23.50
C SER A 216 5.05 14.11 23.80
N LEU A 217 6.15 13.37 23.67
CA LEU A 217 6.18 11.94 23.98
C LEU A 217 5.83 11.69 25.46
N LEU A 218 6.27 12.58 26.36
CA LEU A 218 5.94 12.44 27.77
C LEU A 218 4.43 12.44 28.00
N GLU A 219 3.74 13.39 27.32
CA GLU A 219 2.28 13.46 27.40
C GLU A 219 1.61 12.25 26.75
N GLY A 220 2.19 11.73 25.67
CA GLY A 220 1.71 10.51 25.03
C GLY A 220 1.74 9.32 25.98
N PHE A 221 2.87 9.10 26.63
CA PHE A 221 3.01 8.00 27.59
C PHE A 221 2.09 8.18 28.79
N SER A 222 2.05 9.38 29.35
CA SER A 222 1.18 9.69 30.50
C SER A 222 -0.29 9.46 30.17
N THR A 223 -0.70 9.88 28.99
CA THR A 223 -2.08 9.70 28.51
C THR A 223 -2.42 8.24 28.36
N LEU A 224 -1.52 7.46 27.77
CA LEU A 224 -1.74 6.03 27.56
C LEU A 224 -1.89 5.31 28.92
N GLU A 225 -1.03 5.62 29.89
CA GLU A 225 -1.10 5.06 31.24
C GLU A 225 -2.40 5.45 31.97
N ARG A 226 -2.83 6.71 31.77
CA ARG A 226 -4.08 7.20 32.37
C ARG A 226 -5.31 6.51 31.77
N LEU A 227 -5.31 6.33 30.44
CA LEU A 227 -6.44 5.70 29.74
C LEU A 227 -6.48 4.17 29.99
N ILE A 228 -5.31 3.54 30.11
CA ILE A 228 -5.19 2.09 30.25
C ILE A 228 -4.26 1.79 31.43
N PRO A 229 -4.75 2.02 32.66
CA PRO A 229 -3.91 1.66 33.82
C PRO A 229 -3.61 0.16 33.87
N ALA A 230 -2.47 -0.19 34.41
CA ALA A 230 -1.95 -1.56 34.36
C ALA A 230 -2.87 -2.61 35.01
N LYS A 231 -3.54 -2.28 36.11
CA LYS A 231 -4.43 -3.17 36.87
C LYS A 231 -3.70 -4.43 37.31
N GLU A 232 -4.07 -5.60 36.79
CA GLU A 232 -3.51 -6.91 37.14
C GLU A 232 -2.22 -7.21 36.37
N GLU A 233 -1.97 -6.52 35.25
CA GLU A 233 -0.75 -6.69 34.47
C GLU A 233 0.38 -5.84 35.07
N LYS A 234 1.62 -6.17 34.70
CA LYS A 234 2.80 -5.45 35.21
C LYS A 234 2.85 -3.99 34.75
N ASN A 235 2.31 -3.73 33.56
CA ASN A 235 2.33 -2.38 32.95
C ASN A 235 1.24 -2.26 31.90
N THR A 236 1.02 -1.02 31.44
CA THR A 236 0.03 -0.67 30.44
C THR A 236 0.19 -1.48 29.15
N MET A 237 1.43 -1.64 28.64
CA MET A 237 1.63 -2.30 27.35
C MET A 237 1.37 -3.80 27.41
N GLU A 238 1.59 -4.46 28.54
CA GLU A 238 1.16 -5.85 28.71
C GLU A 238 -0.36 -5.97 28.66
N ARG A 239 -1.05 -5.02 29.29
CA ARG A 239 -2.52 -5.00 29.25
C ARG A 239 -3.01 -4.78 27.82
N VAL A 240 -2.42 -3.83 27.09
CA VAL A 240 -2.75 -3.59 25.66
C VAL A 240 -2.52 -4.87 24.84
N SER A 241 -1.37 -5.52 25.03
CA SER A 241 -1.01 -6.73 24.30
C SER A 241 -2.03 -7.85 24.48
N LYS A 242 -2.45 -8.10 25.73
CA LYS A 242 -3.48 -9.11 26.03
C LYS A 242 -4.80 -8.75 25.38
N TYR A 243 -5.19 -7.48 25.50
CA TYR A 243 -6.47 -7.00 24.98
C TYR A 243 -6.56 -7.14 23.45
N VAL A 244 -5.54 -6.68 22.73
CA VAL A 244 -5.58 -6.75 21.25
C VAL A 244 -5.45 -8.20 20.76
N PHE A 245 -4.73 -9.04 21.50
CA PHE A 245 -4.66 -10.47 21.19
C PHE A 245 -6.04 -11.12 21.33
N GLU A 246 -6.77 -10.83 22.43
CA GLU A 246 -8.11 -11.39 22.64
C GLU A 246 -9.08 -10.95 21.56
N LEU A 247 -9.00 -9.69 21.11
CA LEU A 247 -9.81 -9.22 19.99
C LEU A 247 -9.47 -9.97 18.69
N ALA A 248 -8.18 -10.16 18.42
CA ALA A 248 -7.75 -10.88 17.22
C ALA A 248 -8.16 -12.34 17.28
N LYS A 249 -8.01 -12.98 18.43
CA LYS A 249 -8.42 -14.38 18.63
C LYS A 249 -9.93 -14.52 18.42
N TYR A 250 -10.72 -13.63 19.02
CA TYR A 250 -12.17 -13.61 18.86
C TYR A 250 -12.56 -13.47 17.38
N GLY A 251 -11.96 -12.48 16.71
CA GLY A 251 -12.22 -12.26 15.29
C GLY A 251 -11.80 -13.45 14.43
N TYR A 252 -10.63 -14.00 14.69
CA TYR A 252 -10.12 -15.16 13.98
C TYR A 252 -11.04 -16.37 14.14
N ASP A 253 -11.45 -16.69 15.38
CA ASP A 253 -12.30 -17.84 15.66
C ASP A 253 -13.64 -17.71 14.93
N LYS A 254 -14.25 -16.52 14.95
CA LYS A 254 -15.51 -16.25 14.27
C LYS A 254 -15.38 -16.35 12.75
N LEU A 255 -14.34 -15.73 12.19
CA LEU A 255 -14.11 -15.74 10.74
C LEU A 255 -13.74 -17.13 10.23
N ALA A 256 -12.94 -17.89 10.99
CA ALA A 256 -12.52 -19.23 10.61
C ALA A 256 -13.71 -20.22 10.59
N ALA A 257 -14.76 -19.92 11.34
CA ALA A 257 -15.98 -20.74 11.35
C ALA A 257 -16.86 -20.49 10.12
N LEU A 258 -16.62 -19.41 9.37
CA LEU A 258 -17.45 -19.07 8.21
C LEU A 258 -17.12 -19.97 7.02
N LYS A 259 -18.15 -20.58 6.46
CA LYS A 259 -18.03 -21.47 5.30
C LYS A 259 -19.11 -21.16 4.28
N HIS A 260 -18.79 -21.35 3.01
CA HIS A 260 -19.77 -21.31 1.94
C HIS A 260 -20.77 -22.45 2.11
N ALA A 261 -21.92 -22.33 1.43
CA ALA A 261 -22.97 -23.36 1.48
C ALA A 261 -22.46 -24.75 1.07
N ASN A 262 -21.45 -24.82 0.21
CA ASN A 262 -20.85 -26.08 -0.24
C ASN A 262 -19.80 -26.63 0.74
N GLY A 263 -19.60 -25.98 1.91
CA GLY A 263 -18.66 -26.41 2.94
C GLY A 263 -17.24 -25.89 2.77
N GLN A 264 -16.95 -25.17 1.67
CA GLN A 264 -15.61 -24.60 1.45
C GLN A 264 -15.38 -23.41 2.39
N GLN A 265 -14.12 -23.24 2.81
CA GLN A 265 -13.71 -22.12 3.65
C GLN A 265 -13.93 -20.79 2.91
N LEU A 266 -14.45 -19.81 3.62
CA LEU A 266 -14.62 -18.47 3.08
C LEU A 266 -13.30 -17.69 3.03
N LEU A 267 -12.45 -17.88 4.06
CA LEU A 267 -11.19 -17.14 4.16
C LEU A 267 -10.00 -18.08 4.21
N LYS A 268 -8.93 -17.65 3.56
CA LYS A 268 -7.61 -18.26 3.69
C LYS A 268 -6.78 -17.35 4.57
N PHE A 269 -6.34 -17.85 5.73
CA PHE A 269 -5.60 -17.07 6.72
C PHE A 269 -4.10 -17.25 6.55
N TYR A 270 -3.35 -16.21 6.88
CA TYR A 270 -1.89 -16.19 6.80
C TYR A 270 -1.32 -15.93 8.19
N ASN A 271 -1.14 -17.02 8.95
CA ASN A 271 -0.54 -16.95 10.28
C ASN A 271 0.21 -18.25 10.59
N HIS A 272 1.08 -18.20 11.60
CA HIS A 272 1.83 -19.36 12.08
C HIS A 272 1.38 -19.80 13.46
N SER A 273 0.62 -18.98 14.18
CA SER A 273 0.36 -19.16 15.60
C SER A 273 -0.96 -19.89 15.90
N GLY A 274 -1.91 -19.83 14.97
CA GLY A 274 -3.28 -20.30 15.23
C GLY A 274 -3.99 -19.51 16.32
N TYR A 275 -3.46 -18.37 16.72
CA TYR A 275 -4.00 -17.49 17.77
C TYR A 275 -4.12 -18.24 19.12
N LYS A 276 -3.14 -19.06 19.44
CA LYS A 276 -3.15 -19.87 20.68
C LYS A 276 -2.55 -19.13 21.88
N ASP A 277 -1.57 -18.25 21.66
CA ASP A 277 -0.83 -17.61 22.76
C ASP A 277 -0.39 -16.20 22.34
N SER A 278 -0.69 -15.22 23.20
CA SER A 278 -0.30 -13.81 23.00
C SER A 278 1.22 -13.62 22.97
N LYS A 279 1.99 -14.57 23.48
CA LYS A 279 3.44 -14.53 23.39
C LYS A 279 3.93 -14.61 21.95
N TYR A 280 3.18 -15.29 21.07
CA TYR A 280 3.58 -15.56 19.69
C TYR A 280 2.71 -14.86 18.64
N GLN A 281 1.69 -14.11 19.07
CA GLN A 281 0.77 -13.47 18.13
C GLN A 281 0.36 -12.08 18.59
N GLY A 282 0.43 -11.11 17.68
CA GLY A 282 -0.08 -9.77 17.88
C GLY A 282 -1.52 -9.61 17.41
N GLY A 283 -2.05 -8.40 17.56
CA GLY A 283 -3.46 -8.07 17.33
C GLY A 283 -3.80 -7.79 15.88
N VAL A 284 -3.46 -8.70 14.96
CA VAL A 284 -3.79 -8.55 13.53
C VAL A 284 -4.33 -9.87 12.99
N ILE A 285 -5.18 -9.77 11.95
CA ILE A 285 -5.64 -10.92 11.16
C ILE A 285 -5.35 -10.61 9.70
N THR A 286 -4.63 -11.51 9.03
CA THR A 286 -4.25 -11.36 7.62
C THR A 286 -4.82 -12.53 6.84
N PHE A 287 -5.48 -12.23 5.73
CA PHE A 287 -6.26 -13.22 5.00
C PHE A 287 -6.50 -12.78 3.56
N ASN A 288 -6.98 -13.74 2.75
CA ASN A 288 -7.67 -13.46 1.50
C ASN A 288 -9.04 -14.16 1.55
N ILE A 289 -9.99 -13.63 0.79
CA ILE A 289 -11.34 -14.18 0.69
C ILE A 289 -11.39 -15.10 -0.52
N LEU A 290 -12.09 -16.21 -0.39
CA LEU A 290 -12.24 -17.21 -1.46
C LEU A 290 -13.71 -17.28 -1.92
N HIS A 291 -13.89 -17.47 -3.21
CA HIS A 291 -15.19 -17.84 -3.80
C HIS A 291 -15.51 -19.30 -3.47
N GLU A 292 -16.74 -19.72 -3.74
CA GLU A 292 -17.19 -21.10 -3.52
C GLU A 292 -16.35 -22.15 -4.26
N ASP A 293 -15.75 -21.77 -5.39
CA ASP A 293 -14.91 -22.66 -6.20
C ASP A 293 -13.44 -22.66 -5.75
N GLY A 294 -13.12 -21.91 -4.70
CA GLY A 294 -11.76 -21.81 -4.17
C GLY A 294 -10.90 -20.74 -4.82
N SER A 295 -11.40 -20.04 -5.85
CA SER A 295 -10.67 -18.94 -6.46
C SER A 295 -10.67 -17.72 -5.53
N PHE A 296 -9.68 -16.83 -5.71
CA PHE A 296 -9.50 -15.68 -4.83
C PHE A 296 -10.39 -14.51 -5.21
N VAL A 297 -10.93 -13.85 -4.19
CA VAL A 297 -11.51 -12.50 -4.33
C VAL A 297 -10.35 -11.50 -4.24
N GLY A 298 -10.26 -10.57 -5.17
CA GLY A 298 -9.21 -9.56 -5.16
C GLY A 298 -9.31 -8.63 -3.95
N PHE A 299 -8.17 -8.26 -3.37
CA PHE A 299 -8.16 -7.43 -2.16
C PHE A 299 -8.68 -6.01 -2.42
N ALA A 300 -8.62 -5.53 -3.66
CA ALA A 300 -9.11 -4.18 -4.00
C ALA A 300 -10.63 -4.08 -3.80
N GLU A 301 -11.36 -5.13 -4.15
CA GLU A 301 -12.81 -5.21 -3.90
C GLU A 301 -13.10 -5.12 -2.40
N VAL A 302 -12.35 -5.87 -1.60
CA VAL A 302 -12.52 -5.88 -0.14
C VAL A 302 -12.25 -4.49 0.45
N ALA A 303 -11.21 -3.81 -0.03
CA ALA A 303 -10.88 -2.44 0.40
C ALA A 303 -12.04 -1.48 0.08
N CYS A 304 -12.58 -1.56 -1.13
CA CYS A 304 -13.70 -0.69 -1.53
C CYS A 304 -14.95 -0.94 -0.68
N LEU A 305 -15.30 -2.21 -0.48
CA LEU A 305 -16.48 -2.56 0.33
C LEU A 305 -16.30 -2.14 1.79
N SER A 306 -15.10 -2.35 2.36
CA SER A 306 -14.86 -1.96 3.75
C SER A 306 -15.05 -0.46 3.95
N THR A 307 -14.67 0.35 2.97
CA THR A 307 -14.88 1.81 3.02
C THR A 307 -16.37 2.15 3.08
N VAL A 308 -17.19 1.44 2.30
CA VAL A 308 -18.65 1.62 2.31
C VAL A 308 -19.24 1.33 3.71
N PHE A 309 -18.65 0.35 4.41
CA PHE A 309 -19.07 -0.01 5.77
C PHE A 309 -18.36 0.81 6.85
N ASN A 310 -17.63 1.85 6.46
CA ASN A 310 -16.87 2.74 7.35
C ASN A 310 -15.81 1.97 8.16
N ILE A 311 -15.16 1.01 7.50
CA ILE A 311 -14.10 0.19 8.10
C ILE A 311 -12.80 0.49 7.36
N GLN A 312 -11.76 0.85 8.12
CA GLN A 312 -10.41 1.09 7.58
C GLN A 312 -9.59 -0.19 7.78
N LEU A 313 -9.03 -0.69 6.69
CA LEU A 313 -8.16 -1.87 6.72
C LEU A 313 -6.98 -1.66 5.76
N ARG A 314 -6.05 -2.58 5.75
CA ARG A 314 -4.88 -2.47 4.89
C ARG A 314 -4.86 -3.62 3.88
N THR A 315 -4.44 -3.32 2.65
CA THR A 315 -4.33 -4.32 1.59
C THR A 315 -2.95 -4.30 0.96
N GLY A 316 -2.57 -5.37 0.27
CA GLY A 316 -1.31 -5.53 -0.42
C GLY A 316 -0.33 -6.39 0.37
N CYS A 317 0.97 -6.07 0.27
CA CYS A 317 2.02 -6.81 0.99
C CYS A 317 2.49 -6.09 2.27
N PHE A 318 1.92 -4.95 2.60
CA PHE A 318 2.17 -4.18 3.84
C PHE A 318 3.64 -3.83 4.02
N CYS A 319 4.34 -3.54 2.93
CA CYS A 319 5.78 -3.26 2.92
C CYS A 319 6.60 -4.41 3.52
N ASN A 320 6.13 -5.67 3.37
CA ASN A 320 6.84 -6.86 3.82
C ASN A 320 6.80 -7.90 2.70
N PRO A 321 7.58 -7.67 1.64
CA PRO A 321 7.50 -8.53 0.45
C PRO A 321 7.90 -9.99 0.73
N GLY A 322 8.81 -10.22 1.66
CA GLY A 322 9.24 -11.58 2.00
C GLY A 322 8.14 -12.39 2.68
N ALA A 323 7.41 -11.80 3.63
CA ALA A 323 6.27 -12.47 4.26
C ALA A 323 5.15 -12.69 3.23
N CYS A 324 4.90 -11.69 2.39
CA CYS A 324 3.91 -11.78 1.33
C CYS A 324 4.23 -12.96 0.41
N GLN A 325 5.47 -13.04 -0.06
CA GLN A 325 5.95 -14.11 -0.93
C GLN A 325 5.78 -15.48 -0.26
N TRP A 326 6.19 -15.59 0.99
CA TRP A 326 6.12 -16.84 1.76
C TRP A 326 4.67 -17.33 1.91
N PHE A 327 3.79 -16.45 2.41
CA PHE A 327 2.40 -16.81 2.72
C PHE A 327 1.56 -17.04 1.46
N LEU A 328 1.81 -16.29 0.38
CA LEU A 328 1.10 -16.48 -0.88
C LEU A 328 1.74 -17.57 -1.74
N GLN A 329 2.85 -18.15 -1.29
CA GLN A 329 3.56 -19.24 -1.98
C GLN A 329 4.00 -18.83 -3.39
N LEU A 330 4.53 -17.60 -3.51
CA LEU A 330 5.01 -17.06 -4.79
C LEU A 330 6.50 -17.34 -4.96
N SER A 331 6.88 -17.86 -6.10
CA SER A 331 8.30 -17.98 -6.46
C SER A 331 8.86 -16.60 -6.85
N ASN A 332 10.18 -16.49 -6.93
CA ASN A 332 10.82 -15.27 -7.43
C ASN A 332 10.35 -14.96 -8.86
N ASN A 333 10.14 -15.99 -9.66
CA ASN A 333 9.66 -15.81 -11.03
C ASN A 333 8.21 -15.29 -11.07
N ASP A 334 7.35 -15.78 -10.16
CA ASP A 334 5.98 -15.27 -10.08
C ASP A 334 5.97 -13.76 -9.80
N ILE A 335 6.85 -13.30 -8.91
CA ILE A 335 6.93 -11.88 -8.57
C ILE A 335 7.42 -11.06 -9.76
N ARG A 336 8.43 -11.57 -10.52
CA ARG A 336 8.88 -10.91 -11.74
C ARG A 336 7.76 -10.82 -12.77
N THR A 337 7.02 -11.91 -12.96
CA THR A 337 5.88 -11.96 -13.88
C THR A 337 4.80 -10.96 -13.48
N GLN A 338 4.50 -10.85 -12.18
CA GLN A 338 3.54 -9.87 -11.67
C GLN A 338 4.00 -8.44 -11.99
N TYR A 339 5.27 -8.15 -11.77
CA TYR A 339 5.83 -6.83 -12.08
C TYR A 339 5.77 -6.53 -13.59
N GLU A 340 6.14 -7.51 -14.42
CA GLU A 340 6.10 -7.36 -15.89
C GLU A 340 4.66 -7.18 -16.38
N SER A 341 3.67 -7.71 -15.65
CA SER A 341 2.24 -7.53 -15.95
C SER A 341 1.71 -6.19 -15.44
N GLY A 342 2.57 -5.33 -14.86
CA GLY A 342 2.22 -3.99 -14.45
C GLY A 342 1.95 -3.79 -12.97
N HIS A 343 2.11 -4.84 -12.15
CA HIS A 343 1.87 -4.72 -10.70
C HIS A 343 2.98 -3.93 -10.02
N ILE A 344 2.59 -2.95 -9.19
CA ILE A 344 3.51 -2.23 -8.29
C ILE A 344 2.89 -2.15 -6.88
N CYS A 345 3.74 -1.83 -5.91
CA CYS A 345 3.29 -1.61 -4.53
C CYS A 345 2.16 -0.59 -4.48
N SER A 346 1.09 -0.91 -3.76
CA SER A 346 -0.06 -0.04 -3.51
C SER A 346 -0.95 0.23 -4.73
N ASP A 347 -0.86 -0.59 -5.76
CA ASP A 347 -1.79 -0.49 -6.88
C ASP A 347 -3.06 -1.33 -6.63
N TYR A 348 -3.94 -1.39 -7.62
CA TYR A 348 -5.18 -2.17 -7.59
C TYR A 348 -5.09 -3.45 -8.44
N ASN A 349 -3.89 -3.82 -8.92
CA ASN A 349 -3.65 -5.09 -9.61
C ASN A 349 -3.58 -6.22 -8.59
N ASP A 350 -4.73 -6.62 -8.08
CA ASP A 350 -4.83 -7.53 -6.94
C ASP A 350 -4.80 -9.01 -7.31
N LEU A 351 -5.15 -9.33 -8.56
CA LEU A 351 -5.09 -10.71 -9.08
C LEU A 351 -4.39 -10.70 -10.44
N ILE A 352 -3.43 -11.59 -10.61
CA ILE A 352 -2.75 -11.81 -11.90
C ILE A 352 -2.77 -13.31 -12.17
N ASP A 353 -3.37 -13.71 -13.28
CA ASP A 353 -3.60 -15.13 -13.61
C ASP A 353 -4.33 -15.86 -12.48
N GLY A 354 -5.26 -15.16 -11.81
CA GLY A 354 -6.06 -15.73 -10.72
C GLY A 354 -5.34 -15.84 -9.39
N LEU A 355 -4.06 -15.45 -9.30
CA LEU A 355 -3.27 -15.50 -8.07
C LEU A 355 -3.21 -14.12 -7.42
N PRO A 356 -3.33 -14.02 -6.10
CA PRO A 356 -3.28 -12.72 -5.42
C PRO A 356 -1.87 -12.15 -5.43
N THR A 357 -1.79 -10.82 -5.57
CA THR A 357 -0.53 -10.07 -5.45
C THR A 357 -0.30 -9.57 -4.02
N GLY A 358 -1.25 -9.79 -3.13
CA GLY A 358 -1.20 -9.35 -1.75
C GLY A 358 -2.39 -9.89 -0.98
N ALA A 359 -2.59 -9.37 0.20
CA ALA A 359 -3.61 -9.85 1.14
C ALA A 359 -4.38 -8.68 1.75
N VAL A 360 -5.36 -9.02 2.59
CA VAL A 360 -6.09 -8.07 3.44
C VAL A 360 -5.61 -8.25 4.88
N ARG A 361 -5.38 -7.15 5.58
CA ARG A 361 -5.03 -7.20 7.01
C ARG A 361 -5.93 -6.26 7.80
N VAL A 362 -6.54 -6.78 8.86
CA VAL A 362 -7.21 -5.96 9.87
C VAL A 362 -6.34 -5.94 11.12
N SER A 363 -6.21 -4.77 11.72
CA SER A 363 -5.35 -4.54 12.87
C SER A 363 -6.18 -3.95 14.01
N PHE A 364 -5.97 -4.46 15.21
CA PHE A 364 -6.70 -4.03 16.40
C PHE A 364 -5.75 -3.25 17.31
N GLY A 365 -6.24 -2.17 17.85
CA GLY A 365 -5.49 -1.33 18.78
C GLY A 365 -6.23 -1.21 20.11
N TYR A 366 -5.65 -0.43 21.01
CA TYR A 366 -6.23 -0.27 22.35
C TYR A 366 -7.59 0.43 22.31
N MET A 367 -7.92 1.12 21.22
CA MET A 367 -9.22 1.79 21.07
C MET A 367 -10.26 0.92 20.34
N THR A 368 -9.86 -0.21 19.79
CA THR A 368 -10.77 -1.13 19.11
C THR A 368 -11.69 -1.80 20.13
N ARG A 369 -12.99 -1.87 19.83
CA ARG A 369 -13.98 -2.53 20.69
C ARG A 369 -14.48 -3.81 20.01
N LYS A 370 -15.04 -4.69 20.82
CA LYS A 370 -15.69 -5.91 20.27
C LYS A 370 -16.74 -5.58 19.20
N UNK A 371 -17.40 -4.60 19.32
CA UNK A 371 -18.32 -4.13 18.38
C UNK A 371 -17.77 -3.79 17.07
N ASP A 372 -16.62 -3.27 17.12
CA ASP A 372 -15.96 -2.98 15.85
C ASP A 372 -15.58 -4.28 15.12
N VAL A 373 -15.12 -5.27 15.85
CA VAL A 373 -14.82 -6.60 15.31
C VAL A 373 -16.09 -7.26 14.76
N ASP A 374 -17.19 -7.17 15.50
CA ASP A 374 -18.49 -7.72 15.08
C ASP A 374 -18.98 -7.06 13.78
N GLN A 375 -18.80 -5.74 13.65
CA GLN A 375 -19.15 -5.03 12.41
C GLN A 375 -18.34 -5.53 11.22
N PHE A 376 -17.04 -5.77 11.43
CA PHE A 376 -16.18 -6.32 10.38
C PHE A 376 -16.67 -7.71 9.96
N ILE A 377 -16.94 -8.58 10.93
CA ILE A 377 -17.44 -9.94 10.66
C ILE A 377 -18.76 -9.87 9.88
N SER A 378 -19.67 -9.00 10.32
CA SER A 378 -20.97 -8.80 9.65
C SER A 378 -20.80 -8.35 8.19
N MET A 379 -19.83 -7.45 7.94
CA MET A 379 -19.53 -7.03 6.57
C MET A 379 -19.10 -8.22 5.71
N ILE A 380 -18.20 -9.05 6.23
CA ILE A 380 -17.71 -10.23 5.51
C ILE A 380 -18.88 -11.17 5.20
N GLU A 381 -19.75 -11.45 6.18
CA GLU A 381 -20.92 -12.31 6.00
C GLU A 381 -21.86 -11.75 4.93
N LYS A 382 -22.21 -10.47 5.04
CA LYS A 382 -23.17 -9.84 4.15
C LYS A 382 -22.66 -9.75 2.70
N CYS A 383 -21.39 -9.52 2.53
CA CYS A 383 -20.81 -9.30 1.20
C CYS A 383 -20.40 -10.59 0.50
N TYR A 384 -20.07 -11.65 1.25
CA TYR A 384 -19.41 -12.81 0.66
C TYR A 384 -20.09 -14.15 0.96
N LEU A 385 -20.95 -14.24 1.99
CA LEU A 385 -21.65 -15.48 2.31
C LEU A 385 -23.06 -15.54 1.74
N VAL A 386 -23.73 -14.39 1.63
CA VAL A 386 -25.08 -14.34 1.06
C VAL A 386 -24.99 -14.64 -0.43
N SER A 387 -25.70 -15.66 -0.90
CA SER A 387 -25.68 -16.02 -2.32
C SER A 387 -26.26 -14.90 -3.19
N PRO A 388 -25.91 -14.83 -4.48
CA PRO A 388 -26.53 -13.85 -5.37
C PRO A 388 -28.05 -13.93 -5.37
N GLU A 389 -28.62 -15.13 -5.29
CA GLU A 389 -30.05 -15.34 -5.24
C GLU A 389 -30.65 -14.76 -3.97
N GLU A 390 -30.03 -14.98 -2.82
CA GLU A 390 -30.46 -14.42 -1.54
C GLU A 390 -30.39 -12.89 -1.52
N ARG A 391 -29.32 -12.35 -2.10
CA ARG A 391 -29.18 -10.88 -2.22
C ARG A 391 -30.31 -10.29 -3.03
N LEU A 392 -30.69 -10.94 -4.13
CA LEU A 392 -31.80 -10.48 -4.97
C LEU A 392 -33.15 -10.57 -4.26
N GLN A 393 -33.36 -11.57 -3.42
CA GLN A 393 -34.56 -11.67 -2.61
C GLN A 393 -34.70 -10.49 -1.64
N HIS A 394 -33.58 -10.07 -1.05
CA HIS A 394 -33.54 -8.92 -0.12
C HIS A 394 -33.66 -7.57 -0.83
N MET A 395 -33.54 -7.54 -2.16
CA MET A 395 -33.65 -6.30 -2.94
C MET A 395 -35.05 -6.01 -3.43
N ASP A 396 -36.05 -6.78 -3.03
CA ASP A 396 -37.46 -6.62 -3.43
C ASP A 396 -37.64 -6.69 -4.96
N THR A 397 -36.75 -7.40 -5.65
CA THR A 397 -36.77 -7.56 -7.12
C THR A 397 -37.17 -8.98 -7.53
N GLY A 398 -37.36 -9.88 -6.57
CA GLY A 398 -37.62 -11.29 -6.84
C GLY A 398 -36.34 -12.03 -7.24
N LYS A 399 -36.49 -13.29 -7.55
CA LYS A 399 -35.34 -14.12 -7.97
C LYS A 399 -34.92 -13.80 -9.39
N LEU A 400 -33.61 -13.69 -9.58
CA LEU A 400 -33.05 -13.48 -10.92
C LEU A 400 -33.27 -14.76 -11.75
N PRO A 401 -33.91 -14.69 -12.90
CA PRO A 401 -34.06 -15.86 -13.76
C PRO A 401 -32.72 -16.39 -14.24
N LYS A 402 -32.65 -17.70 -14.44
CA LYS A 402 -31.43 -18.36 -14.94
C LYS A 402 -31.14 -17.98 -16.40
N ALA A 403 -32.13 -17.55 -17.14
CA ALA A 403 -31.96 -17.10 -18.52
C ALA A 403 -32.63 -15.75 -18.72
N LEU A 404 -32.01 -14.86 -19.46
CA LEU A 404 -32.55 -13.52 -19.70
C LEU A 404 -33.92 -13.52 -20.35
N LYS A 405 -34.21 -14.51 -21.20
CA LYS A 405 -35.51 -14.63 -21.87
C LYS A 405 -36.69 -14.83 -20.91
N HIS A 406 -36.40 -15.23 -19.67
CA HIS A 406 -37.43 -15.48 -18.66
C HIS A 406 -37.59 -14.35 -17.64
N ILE A 407 -36.85 -13.23 -17.82
CA ILE A 407 -36.94 -12.09 -16.90
C ILE A 407 -38.34 -11.45 -17.09
N PRO A 408 -39.16 -11.35 -16.02
CA PRO A 408 -40.44 -10.64 -16.11
C PRO A 408 -40.27 -9.20 -16.60
N ALA A 409 -41.24 -8.67 -17.33
CA ALA A 409 -41.18 -7.32 -17.90
C ALA A 409 -40.84 -6.26 -16.85
N ARG A 410 -41.40 -6.40 -15.64
CA ARG A 410 -41.14 -5.45 -14.53
C ARG A 410 -39.69 -5.45 -14.05
N LEU A 411 -38.97 -6.53 -14.31
CA LEU A 411 -37.57 -6.68 -13.89
C LEU A 411 -36.59 -6.48 -15.04
N LYS A 412 -37.10 -6.31 -16.27
CA LYS A 412 -36.23 -6.11 -17.44
C LYS A 412 -35.48 -4.79 -17.29
N PRO A 413 -34.16 -4.80 -17.49
CA PRO A 413 -33.41 -3.56 -17.46
C PRO A 413 -33.96 -2.59 -18.51
N GLN A 414 -34.02 -1.32 -18.15
CA GLN A 414 -34.45 -0.25 -19.06
C GLN A 414 -33.32 0.75 -19.17
N LEU A 415 -32.98 1.10 -20.40
CA LEU A 415 -32.04 2.18 -20.65
C LEU A 415 -32.73 3.49 -20.28
N LYS A 416 -32.22 4.16 -19.25
CA LYS A 416 -32.84 5.40 -18.74
C LYS A 416 -32.18 6.64 -19.29
N GLU A 417 -30.88 6.56 -19.61
CA GLU A 417 -30.11 7.72 -20.02
C GLU A 417 -28.89 7.27 -20.80
N ILE A 418 -28.53 8.05 -21.83
CA ILE A 418 -27.26 7.89 -22.52
C ILE A 418 -26.47 9.18 -22.28
N CYS A 419 -25.26 9.02 -21.78
CA CYS A 419 -24.31 10.13 -21.60
C CYS A 419 -23.06 9.83 -22.39
N ILE A 420 -22.56 10.82 -23.12
CA ILE A 420 -21.21 10.74 -23.67
C ILE A 420 -20.33 11.74 -22.92
N TYR A 421 -19.03 11.49 -22.93
CA TYR A 421 -18.03 12.33 -22.29
C TYR A 421 -17.04 12.75 -23.39
N PRO A 422 -17.38 13.79 -24.18
CA PRO A 422 -16.54 14.10 -25.32
C PRO A 422 -15.08 14.33 -24.98
N VAL A 423 -14.83 15.02 -23.84
CA VAL A 423 -13.47 15.26 -23.36
C VAL A 423 -13.21 14.34 -22.16
N LYS A 424 -12.16 13.53 -22.24
CA LYS A 424 -11.77 12.58 -21.17
C LYS A 424 -11.66 13.31 -19.83
N SER A 425 -12.29 12.74 -18.80
CA SER A 425 -12.29 13.23 -17.42
C SER A 425 -13.09 14.52 -17.17
N CYS A 426 -13.75 15.07 -18.19
CA CYS A 426 -14.63 16.24 -18.07
C CYS A 426 -16.07 15.82 -17.85
N GLY A 427 -17.00 16.77 -17.84
CA GLY A 427 -18.41 16.53 -17.58
C GLY A 427 -19.11 15.81 -18.72
N ALA A 428 -20.31 15.30 -18.41
CA ALA A 428 -21.14 14.54 -19.36
C ALA A 428 -21.92 15.45 -20.31
N PHE A 429 -22.14 14.96 -21.51
CA PHE A 429 -23.15 15.50 -22.43
C PHE A 429 -24.29 14.48 -22.51
N ARG A 430 -25.48 14.87 -22.10
CA ARG A 430 -26.65 13.99 -22.07
C ARG A 430 -27.34 13.95 -23.44
N ILE A 431 -27.65 12.75 -23.90
CA ILE A 431 -28.32 12.51 -25.16
C ILE A 431 -29.83 12.46 -24.91
N THR A 432 -30.58 13.33 -25.57
CA THR A 432 -32.02 13.43 -25.37
C THR A 432 -32.83 12.68 -26.44
N ASP A 433 -32.15 12.18 -27.46
CA ASP A 433 -32.82 11.51 -28.59
C ASP A 433 -31.97 10.29 -29.01
N SER A 434 -31.64 10.15 -30.24
CA SER A 434 -30.78 9.09 -30.77
C SER A 434 -29.35 9.61 -30.97
N TRP A 435 -28.39 8.70 -30.91
CA TRP A 435 -26.99 9.08 -31.13
C TRP A 435 -26.25 8.02 -31.93
N PRO A 436 -25.40 8.42 -32.90
CA PRO A 436 -24.72 7.46 -33.77
C PRO A 436 -23.72 6.58 -33.00
N LEU A 437 -23.60 5.33 -33.45
CA LEU A 437 -22.59 4.40 -33.01
C LEU A 437 -21.48 4.28 -34.05
N THR A 438 -20.25 4.13 -33.57
CA THR A 438 -19.06 3.93 -34.39
C THR A 438 -18.33 2.68 -33.91
N SER A 439 -17.25 2.31 -34.56
CA SER A 439 -16.38 1.21 -34.12
C SER A 439 -15.78 1.45 -32.73
N THR A 440 -15.61 2.74 -32.33
CA THR A 440 -15.02 3.09 -31.03
C THR A 440 -16.07 3.39 -29.95
N GLY A 441 -17.35 3.17 -30.23
CA GLY A 441 -18.45 3.43 -29.28
C GLY A 441 -19.38 4.54 -29.77
N PHE A 442 -19.94 5.30 -28.83
CA PHE A 442 -20.79 6.44 -29.22
C PHE A 442 -19.95 7.51 -29.92
N LEU A 443 -20.47 8.04 -31.00
CA LEU A 443 -19.79 9.11 -31.77
C LEU A 443 -19.37 10.24 -30.82
N TYR A 444 -18.12 10.67 -30.91
CA TYR A 444 -17.48 11.72 -30.11
C TYR A 444 -17.25 11.37 -28.66
N ASP A 445 -17.61 10.18 -28.18
CA ASP A 445 -17.34 9.81 -26.79
C ASP A 445 -15.83 9.61 -26.57
N ARG A 446 -15.24 10.35 -25.60
CA ARG A 446 -13.78 10.39 -25.34
C ARG A 446 -12.96 10.62 -26.61
N GLY A 447 -13.48 11.45 -27.50
CA GLY A 447 -12.76 11.84 -28.74
C GLY A 447 -11.66 12.86 -28.48
N TRP A 448 -11.69 13.51 -27.32
CA TRP A 448 -10.70 14.53 -26.92
C TRP A 448 -10.15 14.23 -25.54
N MET A 449 -8.94 14.74 -25.28
CA MET A 449 -8.36 14.73 -23.93
C MET A 449 -7.51 15.97 -23.71
N ILE A 450 -7.31 16.33 -22.45
CA ILE A 450 -6.48 17.47 -22.06
C ILE A 450 -5.12 16.93 -21.64
N VAL A 451 -4.05 17.51 -22.19
CA VAL A 451 -2.69 17.13 -21.85
C VAL A 451 -1.93 18.33 -21.28
N ASN A 452 -0.92 18.04 -20.48
CA ASN A 452 -0.04 19.09 -19.92
C ASN A 452 1.11 19.40 -20.89
N SER A 453 2.00 20.30 -20.49
CA SER A 453 3.11 20.79 -21.32
C SER A 453 4.12 19.70 -21.72
N VAL A 454 4.11 18.54 -21.05
CA VAL A 454 4.96 17.41 -21.42
C VAL A 454 4.19 16.30 -22.14
N GLY A 455 2.96 16.58 -22.57
CA GLY A 455 2.16 15.66 -23.36
C GLY A 455 1.44 14.56 -22.59
N MET A 456 1.35 14.67 -21.26
CA MET A 456 0.65 13.67 -20.44
C MET A 456 -0.82 14.06 -20.24
N ALA A 457 -1.71 13.09 -20.37
CA ALA A 457 -3.14 13.31 -20.12
C ALA A 457 -3.39 13.65 -18.65
N ILE A 458 -4.21 14.70 -18.43
CA ILE A 458 -4.65 15.05 -17.09
C ILE A 458 -5.98 14.36 -16.82
N THR A 459 -6.12 13.86 -15.61
CA THR A 459 -7.34 13.18 -15.17
C THR A 459 -7.87 13.81 -13.88
N GLN A 460 -9.06 13.43 -13.47
CA GLN A 460 -9.65 13.92 -12.22
C GLN A 460 -8.81 13.57 -10.97
N LYS A 461 -7.93 12.58 -11.07
CA LYS A 461 -6.98 12.28 -9.98
C LYS A 461 -5.97 13.40 -9.78
N HIS A 462 -5.61 14.10 -10.86
CA HIS A 462 -4.64 15.19 -10.84
C HIS A 462 -5.30 16.54 -10.61
N GLN A 463 -6.49 16.73 -11.23
CA GLN A 463 -7.23 18.00 -11.19
C GLN A 463 -8.72 17.71 -11.13
N THR A 464 -9.30 17.76 -9.93
CA THR A 464 -10.71 17.41 -9.69
C THR A 464 -11.68 18.36 -10.42
N ARG A 465 -11.28 19.61 -10.67
CA ARG A 465 -12.13 20.61 -11.35
C ARG A 465 -12.44 20.28 -12.81
N LEU A 466 -11.75 19.27 -13.39
CA LEU A 466 -12.06 18.81 -14.75
C LEU A 466 -13.53 18.44 -14.93
N CYS A 467 -14.16 17.86 -13.90
CA CYS A 467 -15.58 17.46 -13.98
C CYS A 467 -16.52 18.67 -14.13
N LEU A 468 -16.05 19.88 -13.84
CA LEU A 468 -16.84 21.11 -13.99
C LEU A 468 -16.81 21.65 -15.42
N ILE A 469 -15.88 21.19 -16.25
CA ILE A 469 -15.87 21.55 -17.68
C ILE A 469 -16.99 20.74 -18.36
N ARG A 470 -17.96 21.44 -18.96
CA ARG A 470 -19.13 20.82 -19.59
C ARG A 470 -19.05 20.94 -21.10
N PRO A 471 -18.77 19.83 -21.83
CA PRO A 471 -18.83 19.85 -23.29
C PRO A 471 -20.28 19.78 -23.75
N ILE A 472 -20.61 20.53 -24.80
CA ILE A 472 -21.91 20.52 -25.45
C ILE A 472 -21.65 20.32 -26.94
N ILE A 473 -22.09 19.20 -27.49
CA ILE A 473 -21.89 18.86 -28.91
C ILE A 473 -23.06 19.44 -29.73
N ASN A 474 -22.72 20.15 -30.78
CA ASN A 474 -23.72 20.62 -31.76
C ASN A 474 -23.34 20.06 -33.13
N PRO A 475 -23.91 18.93 -33.54
CA PRO A 475 -23.57 18.33 -34.83
C PRO A 475 -23.97 19.21 -36.02
N ARG A 476 -25.05 19.98 -35.90
CA ARG A 476 -25.51 20.85 -36.98
C ARG A 476 -24.52 21.98 -37.27
N LYS A 477 -23.92 22.54 -36.23
CA LYS A 477 -22.91 23.59 -36.36
C LYS A 477 -21.49 23.02 -36.54
N GLY A 478 -21.32 21.74 -36.34
CA GLY A 478 -20.01 21.09 -36.39
C GLY A 478 -19.08 21.54 -35.26
N THR A 479 -19.64 21.90 -34.11
CA THR A 479 -18.84 22.47 -33.01
C THR A 479 -19.12 21.77 -31.68
N MET A 480 -18.11 21.80 -30.82
CA MET A 480 -18.22 21.48 -29.40
C MET A 480 -17.99 22.76 -28.59
N GLU A 481 -18.96 23.13 -27.79
CA GLU A 481 -18.85 24.24 -26.83
C GLU A 481 -18.37 23.70 -25.50
N LEU A 482 -17.34 24.31 -24.93
CA LEU A 482 -16.88 24.01 -23.59
C LEU A 482 -17.30 25.15 -22.67
N THR A 483 -18.01 24.80 -21.60
CA THR A 483 -18.46 25.77 -20.59
C THR A 483 -17.81 25.49 -19.25
N PHE A 484 -17.63 26.53 -18.46
CA PHE A 484 -17.10 26.46 -17.08
C PHE A 484 -17.71 27.62 -16.30
N ILE A 485 -17.94 27.38 -15.01
CA ILE A 485 -18.62 28.35 -14.16
C ILE A 485 -17.90 29.70 -14.17
N ASN A 486 -18.67 30.78 -14.39
CA ASN A 486 -18.20 32.17 -14.41
C ASN A 486 -17.13 32.45 -15.48
N MET A 487 -17.10 31.65 -16.56
CA MET A 487 -16.20 31.88 -17.70
C MET A 487 -16.98 31.92 -19.01
N ARG A 488 -16.47 32.70 -19.96
CA ARG A 488 -16.99 32.70 -21.31
C ARG A 488 -16.74 31.34 -21.96
N SER A 489 -17.70 30.83 -22.71
CA SER A 489 -17.55 29.56 -23.41
C SER A 489 -16.47 29.67 -24.49
N VAL A 490 -15.83 28.53 -24.80
CA VAL A 490 -14.94 28.41 -25.98
C VAL A 490 -15.52 27.33 -26.90
N TYR A 491 -15.29 27.50 -28.20
CA TYR A 491 -15.82 26.61 -29.24
C TYR A 491 -14.69 25.90 -29.96
N VAL A 492 -14.87 24.60 -30.16
CA VAL A 492 -13.90 23.74 -30.85
C VAL A 492 -14.61 23.06 -32.01
N ASN A 493 -14.00 23.04 -33.18
CA ASN A 493 -14.55 22.32 -34.32
C ASN A 493 -14.52 20.82 -34.09
N LEU A 494 -15.62 20.14 -34.40
CA LEU A 494 -15.73 18.69 -34.27
C LEU A 494 -14.77 17.97 -35.23
N GLU A 495 -14.53 18.56 -36.39
CA GLU A 495 -13.58 18.03 -37.38
C GLU A 495 -12.45 19.03 -37.60
N ILE A 496 -11.24 18.53 -37.66
CA ILE A 496 -10.04 19.35 -37.90
C ILE A 496 -9.73 19.28 -39.37
N ALA A 497 -9.60 20.44 -40.02
CA ALA A 497 -9.27 20.51 -41.45
C ALA A 497 -7.90 19.86 -41.69
N SER A 498 -7.78 19.10 -42.78
CA SER A 498 -6.56 18.36 -43.13
C SER A 498 -5.31 19.26 -43.24
N GLU A 499 -5.52 20.54 -43.54
CA GLU A 499 -4.45 21.52 -43.67
C GLU A 499 -3.96 22.07 -42.31
N GLN A 500 -4.67 21.77 -41.23
CA GLN A 500 -4.39 22.29 -39.87
C GLN A 500 -4.03 21.20 -38.89
N ILE A 501 -3.63 20.02 -39.38
CA ILE A 501 -3.33 18.87 -38.50
C ILE A 501 -1.92 19.04 -37.90
N ASP A 502 -1.88 19.30 -36.63
CA ASP A 502 -0.65 19.36 -35.84
C ASP A 502 -0.63 18.12 -34.95
N ILE A 503 0.11 17.09 -35.36
CA ILE A 503 0.09 15.78 -34.69
C ILE A 503 0.95 15.83 -33.42
N VAL A 504 0.34 15.49 -32.31
CA VAL A 504 1.00 15.41 -31.01
C VAL A 504 0.96 13.96 -30.53
N ASN A 505 2.12 13.38 -30.26
CA ASN A 505 2.22 12.05 -29.66
C ASN A 505 2.19 12.20 -28.15
N THR A 506 1.22 11.57 -27.50
CA THR A 506 1.00 11.73 -26.06
C THR A 506 0.86 10.37 -25.40
N SER A 507 1.01 10.34 -24.07
CA SER A 507 0.72 9.15 -23.28
C SER A 507 -0.58 9.34 -22.50
N LEU A 508 -1.42 8.30 -22.44
CA LEU A 508 -2.75 8.38 -21.85
C LEU A 508 -2.72 8.53 -20.33
N CYS A 509 -1.76 7.97 -19.67
CA CYS A 509 -1.55 8.21 -18.24
C CYS A 509 -0.27 7.52 -17.74
N HIS A 510 0.13 7.90 -16.53
CA HIS A 510 1.27 7.29 -15.83
C HIS A 510 0.85 6.11 -14.95
N SER A 511 -0.34 5.58 -15.10
CA SER A 511 -0.69 4.35 -14.41
C SER A 511 -0.31 3.17 -15.31
N LYS A 512 0.24 2.14 -14.73
CA LYS A 512 0.79 0.99 -15.47
C LYS A 512 -0.25 0.16 -16.26
N VAL A 513 -1.51 0.54 -16.21
CA VAL A 513 -2.57 -0.12 -17.00
C VAL A 513 -2.78 0.57 -18.34
N CYS A 514 -2.18 1.74 -18.57
CA CYS A 514 -2.44 2.57 -19.75
C CYS A 514 -1.18 3.25 -20.28
N ASP A 515 -0.14 2.49 -20.53
CA ASP A 515 1.06 3.01 -21.21
C ASP A 515 0.88 3.06 -22.73
N ASP A 516 -0.37 3.12 -23.18
CA ASP A 516 -0.66 3.24 -24.61
C ASP A 516 -0.20 4.60 -25.11
N LEU A 517 0.59 4.60 -26.15
CA LEU A 517 0.95 5.80 -26.90
C LEU A 517 -0.19 6.10 -27.84
N VAL A 518 -0.65 7.34 -27.84
CA VAL A 518 -1.74 7.77 -28.72
C VAL A 518 -1.31 8.99 -29.51
N SER A 519 -1.78 9.07 -30.74
CA SER A 519 -1.58 10.22 -31.59
C SER A 519 -2.86 11.04 -31.61
N GLY A 520 -2.71 12.34 -31.47
CA GLY A 520 -3.83 13.25 -31.49
C GLY A 520 -3.50 14.54 -32.23
N CYS A 521 -4.53 15.26 -32.61
CA CYS A 521 -4.41 16.55 -33.31
C CYS A 521 -4.69 17.66 -32.30
N ASP A 522 -3.80 18.63 -32.23
CA ASP A 522 -3.95 19.78 -31.34
C ASP A 522 -5.12 20.64 -31.80
N CYS A 523 -5.96 21.09 -30.90
CA CYS A 523 -7.17 21.87 -31.18
C CYS A 523 -6.94 23.38 -31.17
N GLY A 524 -5.71 23.84 -30.94
CA GLY A 524 -5.34 25.24 -31.12
C GLY A 524 -5.16 26.02 -29.82
N ASP A 525 -4.65 27.23 -29.98
CA ASP A 525 -4.22 28.09 -28.87
C ASP A 525 -5.39 28.69 -28.08
N GLU A 526 -6.51 28.98 -28.73
CA GLU A 526 -7.66 29.59 -28.07
C GLU A 526 -8.19 28.69 -26.94
N VAL A 527 -8.46 27.42 -27.26
CA VAL A 527 -8.95 26.46 -26.26
C VAL A 527 -7.87 26.12 -25.24
N ALA A 528 -6.61 26.09 -25.65
CA ALA A 528 -5.48 25.85 -24.73
C ALA A 528 -5.38 26.94 -23.67
N THR A 529 -5.49 28.19 -24.08
CA THR A 529 -5.50 29.35 -23.14
C THR A 529 -6.70 29.26 -22.21
N TRP A 530 -7.89 29.02 -22.79
CA TRP A 530 -9.11 28.87 -22.00
C TRP A 530 -9.01 27.80 -20.93
N LEU A 531 -8.46 26.62 -21.29
CA LEU A 531 -8.27 25.51 -20.34
C LEU A 531 -7.29 25.88 -19.24
N SER A 532 -6.20 26.54 -19.60
CA SER A 532 -5.19 26.95 -18.64
C SER A 532 -5.76 27.95 -17.64
N ASP A 533 -6.59 28.87 -18.13
CA ASP A 533 -7.25 29.87 -17.27
C ASP A 533 -8.28 29.22 -16.34
N CYS A 534 -9.16 28.34 -16.86
CA CYS A 534 -10.23 27.75 -16.05
C CYS A 534 -9.71 26.79 -14.98
N LEU A 535 -8.60 26.09 -15.24
CA LEU A 535 -8.03 25.14 -14.28
C LEU A 535 -6.90 25.72 -13.45
N GLY A 536 -6.41 26.92 -13.80
CA GLY A 536 -5.29 27.54 -13.11
C GLY A 536 -3.98 26.81 -13.32
N MET A 537 -3.82 26.15 -14.47
CA MET A 537 -2.65 25.33 -14.80
C MET A 537 -2.07 25.78 -16.14
N PRO A 538 -0.85 26.28 -16.19
CA PRO A 538 -0.28 26.74 -17.46
C PRO A 538 0.08 25.57 -18.39
N GLY A 539 0.07 25.83 -19.68
CA GLY A 539 0.58 24.91 -20.69
C GLY A 539 -0.32 23.74 -21.03
N LEU A 540 -1.63 23.88 -20.77
CA LEU A 540 -2.59 22.82 -21.12
C LEU A 540 -2.94 22.90 -22.62
N ARG A 541 -3.14 21.72 -23.23
CA ARG A 541 -3.57 21.62 -24.62
C ARG A 541 -4.77 20.66 -24.70
N LEU A 542 -5.68 20.95 -25.62
CA LEU A 542 -6.76 20.01 -25.94
C LEU A 542 -6.36 19.24 -27.23
N VAL A 543 -6.43 17.92 -27.13
CA VAL A 543 -5.99 17.03 -28.21
C VAL A 543 -7.18 16.17 -28.67
N LYS A 544 -7.45 16.14 -29.98
CA LYS A 544 -8.48 15.27 -30.56
C LYS A 544 -7.81 14.01 -31.13
N GLN A 545 -8.43 12.86 -30.95
CA GLN A 545 -7.93 11.61 -31.55
C GLN A 545 -8.00 11.69 -33.05
N CYS A 546 -6.90 11.45 -33.74
CA CYS A 546 -6.83 11.53 -35.21
C CYS A 546 -6.33 10.24 -35.86
N ALA A 547 -5.98 9.22 -35.05
CA ALA A 547 -5.54 7.92 -35.55
C ALA A 547 -6.03 6.82 -34.60
N GLU A 548 -6.06 5.60 -35.10
CA GLU A 548 -6.44 4.45 -34.30
C GLU A 548 -5.42 4.25 -33.16
N ARG A 549 -5.95 3.85 -32.01
CA ARG A 549 -5.13 3.62 -30.83
C ARG A 549 -4.41 2.27 -30.94
N ARG A 550 -3.14 2.24 -30.53
CA ARG A 550 -2.33 1.03 -30.54
C ARG A 550 -1.81 0.73 -29.14
N THR A 551 -1.75 -0.55 -28.82
CA THR A 551 -1.15 -1.02 -27.56
C THR A 551 0.38 -1.05 -27.71
N GLN A 552 1.07 -1.29 -26.62
CA GLN A 552 2.53 -1.42 -26.63
C GLN A 552 3.02 -2.54 -27.55
N ASP A 553 2.24 -3.62 -27.68
CA ASP A 553 2.58 -4.72 -28.58
C ASP A 553 2.21 -4.44 -30.05
N GLY A 554 1.69 -3.24 -30.33
CA GLY A 554 1.34 -2.81 -31.68
C GLY A 554 -0.03 -3.23 -32.17
N SER A 555 -0.84 -3.92 -31.35
CA SER A 555 -2.20 -4.29 -31.74
C SER A 555 -3.13 -3.09 -31.69
N GLU A 556 -4.09 -3.05 -32.60
CA GLU A 556 -5.07 -1.96 -32.69
C GLU A 556 -6.20 -2.17 -31.69
N LYS A 557 -6.66 -1.08 -31.09
CA LYS A 557 -7.82 -1.08 -30.20
C LYS A 557 -8.93 -0.20 -30.77
N ASP A 558 -10.09 -0.78 -30.92
CA ASP A 558 -11.29 -0.07 -31.36
C ASP A 558 -11.91 0.71 -30.17
N ILE A 559 -11.12 1.61 -29.57
CA ILE A 559 -11.59 2.50 -28.51
C ILE A 559 -11.00 3.90 -28.70
N ALA A 560 -11.74 4.90 -28.27
CA ALA A 560 -11.28 6.29 -28.24
C ALA A 560 -10.31 6.48 -27.06
N PHE A 561 -10.29 7.65 -26.43
CA PHE A 561 -9.44 7.90 -25.27
C PHE A 561 -9.98 7.29 -23.97
N SER A 562 -10.96 6.39 -24.05
CA SER A 562 -11.45 5.63 -22.88
C SER A 562 -10.38 4.67 -22.39
N ASN A 563 -10.52 4.22 -21.13
CA ASN A 563 -9.45 3.42 -20.50
C ASN A 563 -9.41 1.98 -21.01
N GLN A 564 -10.57 1.31 -21.07
CA GLN A 564 -10.59 -0.14 -21.32
C GLN A 564 -11.62 -0.58 -22.36
N ALA A 565 -12.77 0.07 -22.43
CA ALA A 565 -13.88 -0.41 -23.25
C ALA A 565 -14.66 0.75 -23.85
N GLN A 566 -15.44 0.43 -24.90
CA GLN A 566 -16.23 1.39 -25.66
C GLN A 566 -17.39 1.96 -24.85
N PHE A 567 -17.94 1.18 -23.91
CA PHE A 567 -19.12 1.56 -23.14
C PHE A 567 -18.91 1.33 -21.64
N LEU A 568 -19.48 2.22 -20.85
CA LEU A 568 -19.55 2.06 -19.38
C LEU A 568 -21.02 1.98 -19.00
N LEU A 569 -21.42 0.85 -18.43
CA LEU A 569 -22.78 0.65 -17.94
C LEU A 569 -22.83 1.00 -16.44
N ILE A 570 -23.75 1.89 -16.09
CA ILE A 570 -23.93 2.33 -14.70
C ILE A 570 -25.37 2.03 -14.29
N ASN A 571 -25.54 1.43 -13.12
CA ASN A 571 -26.85 1.18 -12.53
C ASN A 571 -27.30 2.43 -11.75
N ARG A 572 -28.38 3.05 -12.21
CA ARG A 572 -28.93 4.28 -11.59
C ARG A 572 -29.28 4.08 -10.12
N SER A 573 -29.73 2.89 -9.75
CA SER A 573 -30.03 2.58 -8.34
C SER A 573 -28.78 2.64 -7.46
N SER A 574 -27.63 2.19 -7.99
CA SER A 574 -26.35 2.27 -7.28
C SER A 574 -25.91 3.73 -7.08
N VAL A 575 -26.09 4.54 -8.12
CA VAL A 575 -25.76 5.98 -8.04
C VAL A 575 -26.65 6.66 -6.97
N ARG A 576 -27.94 6.37 -7.01
CA ARG A 576 -28.89 6.94 -6.04
C ARG A 576 -28.56 6.50 -4.62
N TRP A 577 -28.24 5.23 -4.43
CA TRP A 577 -27.85 4.71 -3.10
C TRP A 577 -26.62 5.45 -2.57
N LEU A 578 -25.63 5.65 -3.43
CA LEU A 578 -24.41 6.37 -3.02
C LEU A 578 -24.72 7.84 -2.69
N ALA A 579 -25.52 8.49 -3.53
CA ALA A 579 -25.93 9.88 -3.31
C ALA A 579 -26.62 10.04 -1.94
N GLN A 580 -27.47 9.09 -1.58
CA GLN A 580 -28.16 9.12 -0.27
C GLN A 580 -27.20 9.00 0.91
N LYS A 581 -26.00 8.47 0.70
CA LYS A 581 -24.99 8.36 1.76
C LYS A 581 -24.12 9.61 1.90
N ILE A 582 -24.08 10.44 0.88
CA ILE A 582 -23.18 11.58 0.79
C ILE A 582 -23.91 12.90 0.98
N LEU A 583 -25.07 13.02 0.35
CA LEU A 583 -25.81 14.28 0.26
C LEU A 583 -26.82 14.41 1.39
N THR A 584 -27.06 15.64 1.83
CA THR A 584 -28.15 15.96 2.75
C THR A 584 -29.49 15.80 2.03
N GLU A 585 -30.57 15.75 2.78
CA GLU A 585 -31.94 15.68 2.21
C GLU A 585 -32.22 16.83 1.25
N GLN A 586 -31.77 18.03 1.60
CA GLN A 586 -31.98 19.22 0.75
C GLN A 586 -31.19 19.09 -0.57
N GLU A 587 -29.94 18.65 -0.48
CA GLU A 587 -29.11 18.46 -1.67
C GLU A 587 -29.65 17.36 -2.58
N LEU A 588 -30.31 16.32 -2.02
CA LEU A 588 -30.95 15.26 -2.80
C LEU A 588 -32.16 15.80 -3.58
N LEU A 589 -32.91 16.72 -2.96
CA LEU A 589 -34.06 17.35 -3.62
C LEU A 589 -33.60 18.29 -4.75
N ASP A 590 -32.53 19.04 -4.49
CA ASP A 590 -32.00 20.03 -5.46
C ASP A 590 -31.27 19.34 -6.63
N ASN A 591 -30.68 18.17 -6.40
CA ASN A 591 -29.96 17.39 -7.41
C ASN A 591 -30.80 16.18 -7.84
N THR A 592 -31.87 16.44 -8.60
CA THR A 592 -32.66 15.36 -9.21
C THR A 592 -31.82 14.68 -10.29
N VAL A 593 -31.17 13.60 -9.92
CA VAL A 593 -30.39 12.77 -10.83
C VAL A 593 -31.30 11.75 -11.52
#